data_8c5bafcd953d7ca1181adba2b2654a0e
#
_entry.id   8c5bafcd953d7ca1181adba2b2654a0e
#
_cell.length_a   1.000
_cell.length_b   1.000
_cell.length_c   1.000
_cell.angle_alpha   90.00
_cell.angle_beta   90.00
_cell.angle_gamma   90.00
#
_symmetry.space_group_name_H-M   'P 1'
#
loop_
_entity.id
_entity.type
_entity.pdbx_description
1 polymer ?
#
loop_
_entity_poly.entity_id
_entity_poly.type
_entity_poly.pdbx_seq_one_letter_code
_entity_poly.pdbx_strand_id
1 'polypeptide(L)'
;MKYIQSTDNKYIKLVKSLQHGKYRQKYSMFFDEGIKNIKLSLRSNYKMDFVLIREDFKDTSLIKKLEERLGKDNILVLNEEIFTSISDTVNSQGIIAVFDMKKNEDIKSDKLLILDRIQDPGNIGTIIRTAESFSINTIFYTKGTADVFSPKVVRATMGSIYFVNFVKLEDISKLKSEGYKIYASCLENAISSKSAFTDEKMALILGNESVGISEDLINQSDKKIKIDMTGNAQSLNVATAGAILIYEMCK
;
A
#
# COMPACT_ATOMS: atom_id res chain seq x y z
N MET A 1 -7.05 10.36 27.88
CA MET A 1 -7.10 8.93 27.52
C MET A 1 -8.30 8.27 28.18
N LYS A 2 -8.95 7.35 27.50
CA LYS A 2 -10.11 6.59 28.01
C LYS A 2 -9.75 5.14 28.16
N TYR A 3 -10.09 4.52 29.30
CA TYR A 3 -9.89 3.09 29.52
C TYR A 3 -11.10 2.30 29.01
N ILE A 4 -10.85 1.24 28.27
CA ILE A 4 -11.87 0.32 27.74
C ILE A 4 -11.69 -1.03 28.42
N GLN A 5 -12.76 -1.50 29.07
CA GLN A 5 -12.77 -2.73 29.87
C GLN A 5 -13.65 -3.84 29.26
N SER A 6 -14.24 -3.60 28.10
CA SER A 6 -15.12 -4.59 27.46
C SER A 6 -14.80 -4.78 25.99
N THR A 7 -14.77 -6.03 25.54
CA THR A 7 -14.67 -6.40 24.13
C THR A 7 -15.91 -5.99 23.31
N ASP A 8 -17.02 -5.69 23.98
CA ASP A 8 -18.25 -5.21 23.33
C ASP A 8 -18.22 -3.73 22.95
N ASN A 9 -17.16 -3.01 23.33
CA ASN A 9 -16.98 -1.62 22.98
C ASN A 9 -16.96 -1.40 21.46
N LYS A 10 -17.57 -0.30 21.01
CA LYS A 10 -17.68 0.05 19.58
C LYS A 10 -16.34 0.13 18.84
N TYR A 11 -15.29 0.64 19.50
CA TYR A 11 -13.95 0.75 18.90
C TYR A 11 -13.31 -0.62 18.68
N ILE A 12 -13.48 -1.54 19.65
CA ILE A 12 -12.99 -2.90 19.55
C ILE A 12 -13.69 -3.65 18.42
N LYS A 13 -15.03 -3.54 18.35
CA LYS A 13 -15.85 -4.14 17.27
C LYS A 13 -15.44 -3.57 15.91
N LEU A 14 -15.16 -2.27 15.82
CA LEU A 14 -14.71 -1.66 14.58
C LEU A 14 -13.38 -2.26 14.13
N VAL A 15 -12.33 -2.26 14.97
CA VAL A 15 -11.01 -2.81 14.60
C VAL A 15 -11.10 -4.28 14.20
N LYS A 16 -11.84 -5.11 14.95
CA LYS A 16 -12.11 -6.50 14.55
C LYS A 16 -12.76 -6.59 13.16
N SER A 17 -13.72 -5.72 12.87
CA SER A 17 -14.39 -5.72 11.57
C SER A 17 -13.44 -5.31 10.44
N LEU A 18 -12.51 -4.37 10.68
CA LEU A 18 -11.53 -3.89 9.69
C LEU A 18 -10.50 -4.96 9.27
N GLN A 19 -10.42 -6.09 9.94
CA GLN A 19 -9.69 -7.26 9.45
C GLN A 19 -10.27 -7.80 8.13
N HIS A 20 -11.55 -7.53 7.86
CA HIS A 20 -12.26 -8.00 6.66
C HIS A 20 -12.44 -6.87 5.64
N GLY A 21 -12.08 -7.11 4.37
CA GLY A 21 -12.15 -6.14 3.27
C GLY A 21 -13.51 -5.48 3.08
N LYS A 22 -14.61 -6.26 3.24
CA LYS A 22 -15.99 -5.74 3.18
C LYS A 22 -16.23 -4.56 4.12
N TYR A 23 -15.70 -4.62 5.33
CA TYR A 23 -15.90 -3.58 6.32
C TYR A 23 -14.93 -2.41 6.13
N ARG A 24 -13.71 -2.65 5.65
CA ARG A 24 -12.81 -1.56 5.25
C ARG A 24 -13.45 -0.68 4.17
N GLN A 25 -14.05 -1.31 3.15
CA GLN A 25 -14.78 -0.57 2.11
C GLN A 25 -16.01 0.14 2.66
N LYS A 26 -16.81 -0.53 3.51
CA LYS A 26 -18.03 0.03 4.10
C LYS A 26 -17.76 1.29 4.92
N TYR A 27 -16.71 1.25 5.74
CA TYR A 27 -16.36 2.34 6.64
C TYR A 27 -15.35 3.33 6.02
N SER A 28 -14.77 2.98 4.87
CA SER A 28 -13.64 3.70 4.25
C SER A 28 -12.49 3.91 5.24
N MET A 29 -12.18 2.86 6.03
CA MET A 29 -11.17 2.87 7.07
C MET A 29 -10.27 1.64 6.99
N PHE A 30 -9.04 1.78 7.48
CA PHE A 30 -8.11 0.69 7.72
C PHE A 30 -7.38 0.90 9.05
N PHE A 31 -6.66 -0.10 9.51
CA PHE A 31 -5.80 0.04 10.69
C PHE A 31 -4.37 -0.39 10.38
N ASP A 32 -3.45 0.16 11.14
CA ASP A 32 -2.05 -0.26 11.13
C ASP A 32 -1.57 -0.50 12.57
N GLU A 33 -0.64 -1.43 12.72
CA GLU A 33 -0.10 -1.86 14.00
C GLU A 33 1.43 -1.72 14.00
N GLY A 34 1.95 -1.10 15.05
CA GLY A 34 3.37 -0.99 15.28
C GLY A 34 3.90 0.43 15.38
N ILE A 35 4.85 0.61 16.29
CA ILE A 35 5.40 1.92 16.66
C ILE A 35 6.00 2.66 15.47
N LYS A 36 6.81 1.95 14.64
CA LYS A 36 7.51 2.57 13.51
C LYS A 36 6.53 3.13 12.48
N ASN A 37 5.52 2.36 12.11
CA ASN A 37 4.54 2.75 11.11
C ASN A 37 3.71 3.94 11.59
N ILE A 38 3.25 3.91 12.85
CA ILE A 38 2.49 4.99 13.44
C ILE A 38 3.32 6.27 13.57
N LYS A 39 4.62 6.17 13.91
CA LYS A 39 5.53 7.33 13.86
C LYS A 39 5.65 7.92 12.45
N LEU A 40 5.67 7.10 11.42
CA LEU A 40 5.72 7.56 10.03
C LEU A 40 4.40 8.21 9.61
N SER A 41 3.25 7.67 10.03
CA SER A 41 1.94 8.26 9.73
C SER A 41 1.79 9.70 10.24
N LEU A 42 2.44 10.04 11.35
CA LEU A 42 2.45 11.41 11.88
C LEU A 42 3.11 12.43 10.94
N ARG A 43 3.94 11.98 9.98
CA ARG A 43 4.59 12.80 8.97
C ARG A 43 3.75 12.95 7.70
N SER A 44 2.62 12.29 7.63
CA SER A 44 1.72 12.27 6.48
C SER A 44 0.45 13.07 6.72
N ASN A 45 -0.30 13.29 5.65
CA ASN A 45 -1.62 13.94 5.70
C ASN A 45 -2.77 12.92 5.88
N TYR A 46 -2.46 11.65 6.21
CA TYR A 46 -3.52 10.70 6.51
C TYR A 46 -4.28 11.10 7.77
N LYS A 47 -5.60 11.07 7.68
CA LYS A 47 -6.46 11.36 8.82
C LYS A 47 -6.50 10.13 9.72
N MET A 48 -5.93 10.26 10.91
CA MET A 48 -6.02 9.28 11.97
C MET A 48 -7.29 9.57 12.78
N ASP A 49 -8.11 8.56 13.03
CA ASP A 49 -9.39 8.70 13.75
C ASP A 49 -9.20 8.48 15.26
N PHE A 50 -8.58 7.37 15.64
CA PHE A 50 -8.23 7.06 17.02
C PHE A 50 -7.06 6.09 17.10
N VAL A 51 -6.50 5.97 18.31
CA VAL A 51 -5.41 5.03 18.63
C VAL A 51 -5.78 4.17 19.82
N LEU A 52 -5.44 2.90 19.75
CA LEU A 52 -5.53 1.93 20.82
C LEU A 52 -4.13 1.61 21.32
N ILE A 53 -3.88 1.75 22.60
CA ILE A 53 -2.62 1.40 23.24
C ILE A 53 -2.85 0.37 24.34
N ARG A 54 -1.92 -0.56 24.46
CA ARG A 54 -1.92 -1.51 25.57
C ARG A 54 -1.46 -0.80 26.85
N GLU A 55 -2.00 -1.16 27.99
CA GLU A 55 -1.75 -0.48 29.29
C GLU A 55 -0.27 -0.45 29.69
N ASP A 56 0.56 -1.39 29.21
CA ASP A 56 2.01 -1.43 29.45
C ASP A 56 2.83 -0.65 28.39
N PHE A 57 2.18 0.09 27.47
CA PHE A 57 2.85 0.83 26.40
C PHE A 57 3.70 1.98 26.97
N LYS A 58 5.01 2.01 26.66
CA LYS A 58 5.99 2.87 27.36
C LYS A 58 6.51 4.07 26.56
N ASP A 59 6.22 4.19 25.25
CA ASP A 59 6.72 5.32 24.45
C ASP A 59 5.93 6.60 24.73
N THR A 60 6.27 7.27 25.84
CA THR A 60 5.63 8.51 26.29
C THR A 60 5.79 9.65 25.28
N SER A 61 6.90 9.67 24.53
CA SER A 61 7.12 10.67 23.48
C SER A 61 6.12 10.52 22.33
N LEU A 62 5.85 9.28 21.92
CA LEU A 62 4.83 9.00 20.91
C LEU A 62 3.43 9.33 21.42
N ILE A 63 3.11 8.95 22.66
CA ILE A 63 1.81 9.28 23.28
C ILE A 63 1.57 10.79 23.23
N LYS A 64 2.56 11.60 23.62
CA LYS A 64 2.44 13.07 23.60
C LYS A 64 2.12 13.60 22.19
N LYS A 65 2.82 13.12 21.16
CA LYS A 65 2.55 13.52 19.76
C LYS A 65 1.16 13.10 19.29
N LEU A 66 0.69 11.93 19.73
CA LEU A 66 -0.66 11.45 19.43
C LEU A 66 -1.72 12.29 20.15
N GLU A 67 -1.48 12.69 21.40
CA GLU A 67 -2.35 13.62 22.14
C GLU A 67 -2.47 14.98 21.44
N GLU A 68 -1.35 15.52 20.96
CA GLU A 68 -1.31 16.78 20.21
C GLU A 68 -2.10 16.70 18.89
N ARG A 69 -2.04 15.54 18.20
CA ARG A 69 -2.71 15.34 16.89
C ARG A 69 -4.19 14.99 17.01
N LEU A 70 -4.57 14.17 17.97
CA LEU A 70 -5.90 13.56 18.07
C LEU A 70 -6.73 14.09 19.22
N GLY A 71 -6.09 14.71 20.21
CA GLY A 71 -6.70 14.95 21.52
C GLY A 71 -6.72 13.69 22.41
N LYS A 72 -6.71 13.89 23.72
CA LYS A 72 -6.63 12.79 24.71
C LYS A 72 -7.81 11.81 24.64
N ASP A 73 -8.97 12.28 24.21
CA ASP A 73 -10.19 11.47 24.15
C ASP A 73 -10.18 10.39 23.06
N ASN A 74 -9.33 10.53 22.04
CA ASN A 74 -9.18 9.59 20.95
C ASN A 74 -7.99 8.63 21.15
N ILE A 75 -7.38 8.64 22.34
CA ILE A 75 -6.41 7.63 22.76
C ILE A 75 -7.07 6.73 23.81
N LEU A 76 -7.19 5.45 23.44
CA LEU A 76 -7.93 4.44 24.17
C LEU A 76 -6.95 3.41 24.74
N VAL A 77 -7.03 3.18 26.04
CA VAL A 77 -6.14 2.26 26.77
C VAL A 77 -6.86 0.94 26.98
N LEU A 78 -6.21 -0.16 26.65
CA LEU A 78 -6.73 -1.52 26.75
C LEU A 78 -5.84 -2.35 27.66
N ASN A 79 -6.43 -3.29 28.39
CA ASN A 79 -5.66 -4.34 29.02
C ASN A 79 -5.08 -5.31 27.96
N GLU A 80 -4.14 -6.14 28.35
CA GLU A 80 -3.44 -7.06 27.45
C GLU A 80 -4.41 -8.03 26.74
N GLU A 81 -5.38 -8.59 27.45
CA GLU A 81 -6.33 -9.55 26.90
C GLU A 81 -7.18 -8.95 25.76
N ILE A 82 -7.76 -7.77 25.99
CA ILE A 82 -8.55 -7.07 24.97
C ILE A 82 -7.66 -6.67 23.80
N PHE A 83 -6.47 -6.15 24.05
CA PHE A 83 -5.53 -5.74 23.01
C PHE A 83 -5.14 -6.92 22.11
N THR A 84 -4.76 -8.06 22.71
CA THR A 84 -4.40 -9.28 21.99
C THR A 84 -5.56 -9.80 21.12
N SER A 85 -6.80 -9.63 21.57
CA SER A 85 -7.99 -10.07 20.80
C SER A 85 -8.22 -9.32 19.49
N ILE A 86 -7.56 -8.18 19.28
CA ILE A 86 -7.69 -7.33 18.08
C ILE A 86 -6.38 -7.17 17.29
N SER A 87 -5.24 -7.55 17.89
CA SER A 87 -3.94 -7.51 17.23
C SER A 87 -3.88 -8.52 16.09
N ASP A 88 -3.24 -8.13 14.97
CA ASP A 88 -2.97 -9.00 13.81
C ASP A 88 -1.53 -9.56 13.86
N THR A 89 -0.78 -9.29 14.94
CA THR A 89 0.59 -9.75 15.12
C THR A 89 0.76 -10.61 16.37
N VAL A 90 1.59 -11.66 16.28
CA VAL A 90 1.88 -12.55 17.41
C VAL A 90 2.63 -11.81 18.53
N ASN A 91 3.58 -10.95 18.15
CA ASN A 91 4.37 -10.14 19.07
C ASN A 91 4.05 -8.66 18.89
N SER A 92 2.89 -8.25 19.38
CA SER A 92 2.44 -6.86 19.25
C SER A 92 3.31 -5.89 20.04
N GLN A 93 3.59 -4.73 19.43
CA GLN A 93 4.24 -3.61 20.09
C GLN A 93 3.28 -2.77 20.97
N GLY A 94 2.04 -3.20 21.14
CA GLY A 94 1.06 -2.59 22.03
C GLY A 94 0.44 -1.28 21.52
N ILE A 95 0.44 -1.05 20.21
CA ILE A 95 -0.19 0.13 19.61
C ILE A 95 -0.82 -0.18 18.25
N ILE A 96 -2.09 0.21 18.08
CA ILE A 96 -2.86 0.14 16.82
C ILE A 96 -3.46 1.53 16.59
N ALA A 97 -3.37 2.03 15.35
CA ALA A 97 -4.04 3.25 14.92
C ALA A 97 -5.03 2.96 13.79
N VAL A 98 -6.15 3.66 13.79
CA VAL A 98 -7.19 3.57 12.75
C VAL A 98 -7.17 4.85 11.94
N PHE A 99 -7.26 4.68 10.61
CA PHE A 99 -7.15 5.74 9.64
C PHE A 99 -8.33 5.74 8.69
N ASP A 100 -8.75 6.94 8.26
CA ASP A 100 -9.61 7.07 7.10
C ASP A 100 -8.83 6.72 5.83
N MET A 101 -9.43 5.98 4.89
CA MET A 101 -8.86 5.83 3.55
C MET A 101 -8.91 7.17 2.84
N LYS A 102 -7.80 7.58 2.22
CA LYS A 102 -7.82 8.76 1.36
C LYS A 102 -8.76 8.51 0.19
N LYS A 103 -9.53 9.51 -0.16
CA LYS A 103 -10.20 9.57 -1.47
C LYS A 103 -9.13 9.81 -2.53
N ASN A 104 -9.41 9.32 -3.76
CA ASN A 104 -8.52 9.55 -4.90
C ASN A 104 -8.16 11.03 -5.00
N GLU A 105 -6.87 11.31 -4.95
CA GLU A 105 -6.31 12.64 -5.20
C GLU A 105 -5.95 12.76 -6.69
N ASP A 106 -5.84 13.99 -7.20
CA ASP A 106 -5.36 14.25 -8.55
C ASP A 106 -3.97 13.64 -8.76
N ILE A 107 -3.73 13.11 -9.94
CA ILE A 107 -2.45 12.55 -10.33
C ILE A 107 -1.46 13.71 -10.50
N LYS A 108 -0.41 13.73 -9.67
CA LYS A 108 0.63 14.79 -9.69
C LYS A 108 2.02 14.25 -10.00
N SER A 109 2.11 13.05 -10.54
CA SER A 109 3.38 12.36 -10.78
C SER A 109 3.51 12.03 -12.27
N ASP A 110 4.67 12.27 -12.84
CA ASP A 110 4.98 11.89 -14.22
C ASP A 110 5.28 10.40 -14.35
N LYS A 111 5.49 9.70 -13.23
CA LYS A 111 5.73 8.26 -13.19
C LYS A 111 4.68 7.58 -12.32
N LEU A 112 4.04 6.57 -12.90
CA LEU A 112 2.95 5.82 -12.29
C LEU A 112 3.24 4.34 -12.29
N LEU A 113 2.64 3.61 -11.36
CA LEU A 113 2.56 2.15 -11.40
C LEU A 113 1.12 1.69 -11.60
N ILE A 114 0.97 0.56 -12.27
CA ILE A 114 -0.29 -0.15 -12.43
C ILE A 114 -0.06 -1.59 -11.97
N LEU A 115 -0.77 -2.01 -10.93
CA LEU A 115 -0.75 -3.37 -10.42
C LEU A 115 -1.92 -4.14 -11.04
N ASP A 116 -1.61 -5.06 -11.94
CA ASP A 116 -2.63 -5.87 -12.59
C ASP A 116 -2.76 -7.24 -11.93
N ARG A 117 -3.79 -7.42 -11.12
CA ARG A 117 -4.19 -8.67 -10.48
C ARG A 117 -3.09 -9.33 -9.63
N ILE A 118 -2.19 -8.54 -9.03
CA ILE A 118 -1.20 -9.04 -8.08
C ILE A 118 -1.91 -9.50 -6.82
N GLN A 119 -1.69 -10.74 -6.39
CA GLN A 119 -2.45 -11.36 -5.32
C GLN A 119 -1.68 -11.51 -4.01
N ASP A 120 -0.36 -11.65 -4.06
CA ASP A 120 0.44 -11.81 -2.84
C ASP A 120 0.61 -10.47 -2.09
N PRO A 121 0.17 -10.38 -0.82
CA PRO A 121 0.29 -9.16 -0.02
C PRO A 121 1.73 -8.70 0.23
N GLY A 122 2.69 -9.63 0.29
CA GLY A 122 4.10 -9.35 0.47
C GLY A 122 4.68 -8.67 -0.76
N ASN A 123 4.32 -9.15 -1.96
CA ASN A 123 4.73 -8.53 -3.22
C ASN A 123 4.16 -7.12 -3.35
N ILE A 124 2.86 -6.93 -3.08
CA ILE A 124 2.23 -5.61 -3.11
C ILE A 124 2.94 -4.65 -2.13
N GLY A 125 3.14 -5.06 -0.89
CA GLY A 125 3.80 -4.22 0.11
C GLY A 125 5.24 -3.86 -0.28
N THR A 126 5.99 -4.79 -0.87
CA THR A 126 7.35 -4.55 -1.36
C THR A 126 7.36 -3.58 -2.54
N ILE A 127 6.43 -3.72 -3.49
CA ILE A 127 6.28 -2.82 -4.63
C ILE A 127 5.92 -1.41 -4.15
N ILE A 128 4.95 -1.26 -3.24
CA ILE A 128 4.56 0.04 -2.68
C ILE A 128 5.76 0.72 -2.01
N ARG A 129 6.51 -0.02 -1.19
CA ARG A 129 7.71 0.49 -0.53
C ARG A 129 8.78 0.92 -1.53
N THR A 130 9.00 0.14 -2.59
CA THR A 130 9.95 0.48 -3.65
C THR A 130 9.49 1.74 -4.40
N ALA A 131 8.22 1.80 -4.80
CA ALA A 131 7.63 2.95 -5.49
C ALA A 131 7.84 4.25 -4.71
N GLU A 132 7.48 4.25 -3.43
CA GLU A 132 7.64 5.41 -2.54
C GLU A 132 9.12 5.83 -2.41
N SER A 133 10.05 4.87 -2.31
CA SER A 133 11.49 5.14 -2.22
C SER A 133 12.05 5.84 -3.46
N PHE A 134 11.39 5.73 -4.61
CA PHE A 134 11.71 6.41 -5.86
C PHE A 134 10.73 7.54 -6.21
N SER A 135 9.98 8.05 -5.23
CA SER A 135 9.02 9.16 -5.38
C SER A 135 7.88 8.88 -6.37
N ILE A 136 7.59 7.61 -6.65
CA ILE A 136 6.38 7.23 -7.36
C ILE A 136 5.25 7.15 -6.31
N ASN A 137 4.46 8.19 -6.24
CA ASN A 137 3.46 8.37 -5.19
C ASN A 137 2.02 8.09 -5.64
N THR A 138 1.82 7.58 -6.86
CA THR A 138 0.50 7.16 -7.35
C THR A 138 0.58 5.76 -7.96
N ILE A 139 -0.23 4.86 -7.40
CA ILE A 139 -0.32 3.47 -7.82
C ILE A 139 -1.77 3.16 -8.20
N PHE A 140 -1.96 2.75 -9.44
CA PHE A 140 -3.22 2.21 -9.92
C PHE A 140 -3.28 0.70 -9.65
N TYR A 141 -4.47 0.18 -9.43
CA TYR A 141 -4.68 -1.26 -9.30
C TYR A 141 -5.96 -1.70 -10.00
N THR A 142 -5.92 -2.87 -10.64
CA THR A 142 -7.06 -3.46 -11.33
C THR A 142 -7.92 -4.31 -10.40
N LYS A 143 -9.12 -4.66 -10.87
CA LYS A 143 -9.96 -5.67 -10.21
C LYS A 143 -9.21 -7.00 -10.19
N GLY A 144 -9.18 -7.66 -9.02
CA GLY A 144 -8.44 -8.91 -8.82
C GLY A 144 -7.08 -8.71 -8.13
N THR A 145 -6.57 -7.48 -8.03
CA THR A 145 -5.46 -7.15 -7.14
C THR A 145 -5.91 -7.28 -5.68
N ALA A 146 -5.07 -7.85 -4.82
CA ALA A 146 -5.36 -7.95 -3.40
C ALA A 146 -5.55 -6.55 -2.77
N ASP A 147 -6.37 -6.50 -1.74
CA ASP A 147 -6.71 -5.24 -1.08
C ASP A 147 -5.45 -4.56 -0.49
N VAL A 148 -5.08 -3.42 -1.06
CA VAL A 148 -3.89 -2.63 -0.67
C VAL A 148 -3.96 -2.13 0.77
N PHE A 149 -5.16 -2.05 1.36
CA PHE A 149 -5.38 -1.69 2.75
C PHE A 149 -5.59 -2.90 3.67
N SER A 150 -5.38 -4.13 3.19
CA SER A 150 -5.42 -5.29 4.07
C SER A 150 -4.29 -5.22 5.12
N PRO A 151 -4.51 -5.72 6.35
CA PRO A 151 -3.49 -5.64 7.42
C PRO A 151 -2.13 -6.23 7.00
N LYS A 152 -2.15 -7.29 6.19
CA LYS A 152 -0.92 -7.92 5.67
C LYS A 152 -0.16 -7.00 4.71
N VAL A 153 -0.86 -6.32 3.78
CA VAL A 153 -0.24 -5.35 2.86
C VAL A 153 0.24 -4.13 3.63
N VAL A 154 -0.62 -3.52 4.46
CA VAL A 154 -0.26 -2.34 5.26
C VAL A 154 1.03 -2.57 6.03
N ARG A 155 1.13 -3.70 6.73
CA ARG A 155 2.32 -4.09 7.48
C ARG A 155 3.55 -4.26 6.57
N ALA A 156 3.39 -4.90 5.40
CA ALA A 156 4.48 -5.14 4.45
C ALA A 156 5.03 -3.84 3.82
N THR A 157 4.24 -2.76 3.78
CA THR A 157 4.70 -1.46 3.28
C THR A 157 5.69 -0.77 4.21
N MET A 158 5.80 -1.20 5.47
CA MET A 158 6.67 -0.58 6.49
C MET A 158 6.43 0.94 6.65
N GLY A 159 5.17 1.38 6.45
CA GLY A 159 4.73 2.77 6.56
C GLY A 159 4.75 3.59 5.26
N SER A 160 5.26 3.05 4.14
CA SER A 160 5.23 3.74 2.85
C SER A 160 3.80 3.99 2.33
N ILE A 161 2.82 3.22 2.83
CA ILE A 161 1.39 3.39 2.51
C ILE A 161 0.89 4.82 2.75
N TYR A 162 1.46 5.52 3.71
CA TYR A 162 1.04 6.88 4.08
C TYR A 162 1.48 7.97 3.09
N PHE A 163 2.34 7.64 2.13
CA PHE A 163 2.92 8.57 1.16
C PHE A 163 2.52 8.25 -0.28
N VAL A 164 1.68 7.22 -0.47
CA VAL A 164 1.22 6.76 -1.78
C VAL A 164 -0.29 6.94 -1.90
N ASN A 165 -0.73 7.39 -3.08
CA ASN A 165 -2.11 7.48 -3.48
C ASN A 165 -2.51 6.22 -4.26
N PHE A 166 -3.62 5.57 -3.88
CA PHE A 166 -4.12 4.36 -4.52
C PHE A 166 -5.38 4.67 -5.30
N VAL A 167 -5.36 4.38 -6.60
CA VAL A 167 -6.47 4.64 -7.52
C VAL A 167 -6.89 3.33 -8.18
N LYS A 168 -8.17 3.00 -8.12
CA LYS A 168 -8.70 1.87 -8.87
C LYS A 168 -8.68 2.21 -10.35
N LEU A 169 -8.00 1.40 -11.16
CA LEU A 169 -7.98 1.55 -12.60
C LEU A 169 -9.30 1.04 -13.19
N GLU A 170 -10.07 1.95 -13.77
CA GLU A 170 -11.29 1.62 -14.49
C GLU A 170 -11.10 1.66 -15.99
N ASP A 171 -10.30 2.60 -16.47
CA ASP A 171 -10.02 2.79 -17.90
C ASP A 171 -8.62 3.40 -18.09
N ILE A 172 -7.72 2.65 -18.74
CA ILE A 172 -6.36 3.08 -19.02
C ILE A 172 -6.27 4.18 -20.09
N SER A 173 -7.31 4.32 -20.92
CA SER A 173 -7.36 5.34 -21.98
C SER A 173 -7.29 6.76 -21.41
N LYS A 174 -7.77 6.96 -20.18
CA LYS A 174 -7.66 8.24 -19.47
C LYS A 174 -6.20 8.64 -19.24
N LEU A 175 -5.35 7.70 -18.81
CA LEU A 175 -3.92 7.97 -18.64
C LEU A 175 -3.26 8.32 -19.96
N LYS A 176 -3.63 7.63 -21.05
CA LYS A 176 -3.12 7.93 -22.40
C LYS A 176 -3.54 9.33 -22.84
N SER A 177 -4.79 9.74 -22.59
CA SER A 177 -5.28 11.09 -22.91
C SER A 177 -4.58 12.20 -22.13
N GLU A 178 -4.05 11.88 -20.93
CA GLU A 178 -3.22 12.78 -20.11
C GLU A 178 -1.74 12.77 -20.51
N GLY A 179 -1.38 12.03 -21.56
CA GLY A 179 -0.03 11.99 -22.14
C GLY A 179 0.89 10.91 -21.57
N TYR A 180 0.38 10.00 -20.74
CA TYR A 180 1.20 8.89 -20.25
C TYR A 180 1.44 7.84 -21.31
N LYS A 181 2.70 7.41 -21.46
CA LYS A 181 3.08 6.23 -22.21
C LYS A 181 3.02 4.99 -21.32
N ILE A 182 2.38 3.96 -21.80
CA ILE A 182 2.08 2.74 -21.04
C ILE A 182 3.12 1.68 -21.37
N TYR A 183 3.82 1.22 -20.34
CA TYR A 183 4.87 0.20 -20.40
C TYR A 183 4.40 -1.10 -19.76
N ALA A 184 4.29 -2.17 -20.51
CA ALA A 184 3.91 -3.49 -20.00
C ALA A 184 5.16 -4.36 -19.75
N SER A 185 5.34 -4.82 -18.51
CA SER A 185 6.40 -5.78 -18.17
C SER A 185 6.03 -7.18 -18.66
N CYS A 186 6.60 -7.60 -19.79
CA CYS A 186 6.34 -8.88 -20.45
C CYS A 186 7.64 -9.63 -20.72
N LEU A 187 7.57 -10.95 -20.94
CA LEU A 187 8.74 -11.74 -21.35
C LEU A 187 8.86 -11.83 -22.87
N GLU A 188 7.73 -11.92 -23.57
CA GLU A 188 7.67 -12.14 -25.01
C GLU A 188 7.47 -10.85 -25.80
N ASN A 189 8.07 -10.78 -26.97
CA ASN A 189 7.96 -9.64 -27.91
C ASN A 189 8.24 -8.28 -27.23
N ALA A 190 9.23 -8.24 -26.33
CA ALA A 190 9.56 -7.11 -25.49
C ALA A 190 10.99 -6.61 -25.76
N ILE A 191 11.17 -5.30 -25.70
CA ILE A 191 12.49 -4.66 -25.77
C ILE A 191 13.17 -4.64 -24.39
N SER A 192 14.48 -4.46 -24.36
CA SER A 192 15.23 -4.33 -23.10
C SER A 192 14.78 -3.11 -22.32
N SER A 193 14.54 -3.28 -21.01
CA SER A 193 14.19 -2.20 -20.11
C SER A 193 15.29 -1.13 -19.97
N LYS A 194 16.57 -1.51 -20.17
CA LYS A 194 17.74 -0.60 -20.07
C LYS A 194 17.67 0.64 -20.96
N SER A 195 16.96 0.55 -22.08
CA SER A 195 16.84 1.64 -23.05
C SER A 195 15.39 2.02 -23.36
N ALA A 196 14.43 1.44 -22.66
CA ALA A 196 13.03 1.60 -23.00
C ALA A 196 12.39 2.89 -22.48
N PHE A 197 12.78 3.33 -21.29
CA PHE A 197 12.17 4.45 -20.56
C PHE A 197 12.71 5.79 -21.07
N THR A 198 12.07 6.34 -22.08
CA THR A 198 12.50 7.57 -22.76
C THR A 198 11.46 8.70 -22.74
N ASP A 199 10.27 8.42 -22.22
CA ASP A 199 9.17 9.37 -22.21
C ASP A 199 9.11 10.12 -20.88
N GLU A 200 8.61 11.36 -20.88
CA GLU A 200 8.48 12.17 -19.67
C GLU A 200 7.42 11.59 -18.74
N LYS A 201 6.23 11.29 -19.28
CA LYS A 201 5.12 10.70 -18.52
C LYS A 201 5.01 9.21 -18.81
N MET A 202 5.18 8.40 -17.80
CA MET A 202 5.23 6.93 -17.92
C MET A 202 4.35 6.23 -16.89
N ALA A 203 3.66 5.17 -17.31
CA ALA A 203 2.95 4.26 -16.44
C ALA A 203 3.44 2.83 -16.67
N LEU A 204 4.04 2.21 -15.66
CA LEU A 204 4.57 0.85 -15.69
C LEU A 204 3.54 -0.13 -15.16
N ILE A 205 3.17 -1.14 -15.96
CA ILE A 205 2.28 -2.23 -15.55
C ILE A 205 3.13 -3.40 -15.03
N LEU A 206 2.82 -3.85 -13.82
CA LEU A 206 3.31 -5.09 -13.22
C LEU A 206 2.15 -6.07 -13.13
N GLY A 207 2.33 -7.27 -13.67
CA GLY A 207 1.28 -8.28 -13.80
C GLY A 207 1.30 -9.34 -12.70
N ASN A 208 0.25 -10.15 -12.69
CA ASN A 208 0.11 -11.30 -11.82
C ASN A 208 1.27 -12.28 -11.93
N GLU A 209 1.62 -12.93 -10.82
CA GLU A 209 2.77 -13.82 -10.68
C GLU A 209 2.69 -15.07 -11.58
N SER A 210 1.49 -15.55 -11.86
CA SER A 210 1.27 -16.80 -12.60
C SER A 210 0.86 -16.56 -14.05
N VAL A 211 -0.02 -15.59 -14.31
CA VAL A 211 -0.63 -15.36 -15.62
C VAL A 211 -0.18 -14.06 -16.29
N GLY A 212 0.69 -13.31 -15.66
CA GLY A 212 1.21 -12.05 -16.20
C GLY A 212 0.16 -10.93 -16.26
N ILE A 213 0.38 -9.99 -17.17
CA ILE A 213 -0.52 -8.87 -17.44
C ILE A 213 -1.68 -9.35 -18.30
N SER A 214 -2.89 -8.81 -18.07
CA SER A 214 -4.08 -9.11 -18.85
C SER A 214 -3.91 -8.70 -20.32
N GLU A 215 -4.46 -9.49 -21.24
CA GLU A 215 -4.39 -9.23 -22.68
C GLU A 215 -4.91 -7.85 -23.04
N ASP A 216 -5.98 -7.42 -22.40
CA ASP A 216 -6.56 -6.10 -22.61
C ASP A 216 -5.55 -4.98 -22.31
N LEU A 217 -4.83 -5.05 -21.18
CA LEU A 217 -3.79 -4.08 -20.84
C LEU A 217 -2.54 -4.20 -21.71
N ILE A 218 -2.18 -5.42 -22.12
CA ILE A 218 -1.08 -5.65 -23.07
C ILE A 218 -1.39 -4.99 -24.42
N ASN A 219 -2.60 -5.17 -24.94
CA ASN A 219 -3.02 -4.62 -26.24
C ASN A 219 -3.13 -3.08 -26.23
N GLN A 220 -3.41 -2.51 -25.07
CA GLN A 220 -3.46 -1.07 -24.88
C GLN A 220 -2.11 -0.44 -24.50
N SER A 221 -1.05 -1.24 -24.25
CA SER A 221 0.27 -0.70 -23.91
C SER A 221 0.99 -0.15 -25.14
N ASP A 222 1.79 0.90 -24.94
CA ASP A 222 2.60 1.52 -26.01
C ASP A 222 3.92 0.76 -26.22
N LYS A 223 4.51 0.21 -25.16
CA LYS A 223 5.76 -0.54 -25.21
C LYS A 223 5.68 -1.78 -24.32
N LYS A 224 6.19 -2.90 -24.82
CA LYS A 224 6.45 -4.12 -24.04
C LYS A 224 7.91 -4.15 -23.67
N ILE A 225 8.21 -4.34 -22.40
CA ILE A 225 9.59 -4.28 -21.87
C ILE A 225 9.92 -5.52 -21.04
N LYS A 226 11.18 -5.90 -21.06
CA LYS A 226 11.71 -7.01 -20.25
C LYS A 226 13.03 -6.65 -19.58
N ILE A 227 13.30 -7.33 -18.48
CA ILE A 227 14.62 -7.35 -17.85
C ILE A 227 15.47 -8.38 -18.57
N ASP A 228 16.66 -7.99 -19.05
CA ASP A 228 17.60 -8.93 -19.66
C ASP A 228 18.20 -9.83 -18.58
N MET A 229 17.88 -11.12 -18.66
CA MET A 229 18.41 -12.13 -17.75
C MET A 229 19.41 -13.01 -18.52
N THR A 230 20.58 -13.21 -17.93
CA THR A 230 21.66 -14.05 -18.53
C THR A 230 21.73 -15.43 -17.91
N GLY A 231 20.97 -15.72 -16.88
CA GLY A 231 20.88 -17.00 -16.19
C GLY A 231 19.78 -17.90 -16.73
N ASN A 232 19.59 -19.06 -16.08
CA ASN A 232 18.61 -20.08 -16.48
C ASN A 232 17.21 -19.89 -15.86
N ALA A 233 17.00 -18.84 -15.05
CA ALA A 233 15.68 -18.56 -14.45
C ALA A 233 14.70 -18.14 -15.54
N GLN A 234 13.47 -18.68 -15.50
CA GLN A 234 12.43 -18.34 -16.46
C GLN A 234 11.83 -16.96 -16.21
N SER A 235 11.76 -16.55 -14.95
CA SER A 235 11.21 -15.25 -14.52
C SER A 235 11.76 -14.84 -13.17
N LEU A 236 11.56 -13.58 -12.80
CA LEU A 236 11.80 -13.05 -11.45
C LEU A 236 10.47 -12.93 -10.71
N ASN A 237 10.54 -12.98 -9.38
CA ASN A 237 9.43 -12.58 -8.55
C ASN A 237 8.97 -11.15 -8.92
N VAL A 238 7.67 -10.90 -8.96
CA VAL A 238 7.09 -9.63 -9.45
C VAL A 238 7.57 -8.41 -8.67
N ALA A 239 7.78 -8.53 -7.36
CA ALA A 239 8.32 -7.43 -6.56
C ALA A 239 9.80 -7.16 -6.89
N THR A 240 10.58 -8.21 -7.15
CA THR A 240 11.98 -8.08 -7.59
C THR A 240 12.06 -7.46 -8.99
N ALA A 241 11.27 -7.96 -9.94
CA ALA A 241 11.17 -7.37 -11.27
C ALA A 241 10.73 -5.91 -11.21
N GLY A 242 9.69 -5.64 -10.40
CA GLY A 242 9.19 -4.29 -10.15
C GLY A 242 10.27 -3.36 -9.61
N ALA A 243 11.10 -3.81 -8.66
CA ALA A 243 12.19 -2.99 -8.11
C ALA A 243 13.23 -2.61 -9.17
N ILE A 244 13.62 -3.55 -10.03
CA ILE A 244 14.57 -3.29 -11.12
C ILE A 244 13.97 -2.31 -12.14
N LEU A 245 12.72 -2.56 -12.58
CA LEU A 245 12.05 -1.72 -13.57
C LEU A 245 11.76 -0.30 -13.05
N ILE A 246 11.37 -0.17 -11.77
CA ILE A 246 11.18 1.12 -11.11
C ILE A 246 12.51 1.90 -11.07
N TYR A 247 13.60 1.23 -10.70
CA TYR A 247 14.92 1.86 -10.70
C TYR A 247 15.32 2.36 -12.09
N GLU A 248 15.15 1.53 -13.13
CA GLU A 248 15.46 1.93 -14.51
C GLU A 248 14.55 3.05 -15.02
N MET A 249 13.28 3.05 -14.66
CA MET A 249 12.32 4.11 -15.00
C MET A 249 12.65 5.45 -14.34
N CYS A 250 13.30 5.42 -13.17
CA CYS A 250 13.63 6.62 -12.39
C CYS A 250 15.05 7.13 -12.59
N LYS A 251 15.90 6.40 -13.32
CA LYS A 251 17.26 6.75 -13.66
C LYS A 251 17.33 7.82 -14.74
#